data_260af55d7357707c825701e78129fdef
#
_entry.id   260af55d7357707c825701e78129fdef
#
_cell.length_a   1.000
_cell.length_b   1.000
_cell.length_c   1.000
_cell.angle_alpha   90.00
_cell.angle_beta   90.00
_cell.angle_gamma   90.00
#
_symmetry.space_group_name_H-M   'P 1'
#
loop_
_entity.id
_entity.type
_entity.pdbx_description
1 polymer ?
#
loop_
_entity_poly.entity_id
_entity_poly.type
_entity_poly.pdbx_seq_one_letter_code
_entity_poly.pdbx_strand_id
1 'polypeptide(L)'
;MPVQLPLIPIIPIDSDEARNVEVTSTLCRIFYQPSGYQRTAKKLYETSQNAGYDFTLDEVQDWLERQAVHQVHKPRPRFIPRVSFSSIQVPNEVHQADILYMPYDKVGHVTYLFCLNIVDIASRYKESVPIGSTSVKDRQGILTSHTIAQAFEKVYDDTTCPLTWPKLLITDRGSEFKGKTRSRVWVKNLPIAVESINNSVTQQLGISPAVAIKKSRVSSRSSYPRDGPVGYEEEKLPPDISVRYLLEPNDLEGGRRRAGDMNWSPKIYHIHMSLTQKNQPVLYWLIDDDGKESERSFVREELLVIPDDTELPPQWVLMN
;
A
#
# COMPACT_ATOMS: atom_id res chain seq x y z
N MET A 1 -78.26 4.94 7.72
CA MET A 1 -77.20 5.85 7.22
C MET A 1 -76.08 4.99 6.70
N PRO A 2 -75.65 5.12 5.43
CA PRO A 2 -74.50 4.38 4.95
C PRO A 2 -73.21 4.91 5.57
N VAL A 3 -72.41 4.00 6.12
CA VAL A 3 -71.09 4.30 6.66
C VAL A 3 -70.15 4.56 5.49
N GLN A 4 -69.74 5.80 5.28
CA GLN A 4 -68.68 6.17 4.35
C GLN A 4 -67.33 5.63 4.94
N LEU A 5 -66.75 4.64 4.25
CA LEU A 5 -65.40 4.20 4.52
C LEU A 5 -64.41 5.34 4.20
N PRO A 6 -63.40 5.57 5.03
CA PRO A 6 -62.39 6.59 4.72
C PRO A 6 -61.69 6.24 3.42
N LEU A 7 -61.62 7.21 2.51
CA LEU A 7 -60.79 7.13 1.30
C LEU A 7 -59.33 6.99 1.70
N ILE A 8 -58.75 5.82 1.47
CA ILE A 8 -57.30 5.61 1.60
C ILE A 8 -56.67 6.43 0.46
N PRO A 9 -55.79 7.38 0.74
CA PRO A 9 -55.09 8.11 -0.30
C PRO A 9 -54.25 7.14 -1.12
N ILE A 10 -54.50 7.08 -2.42
CA ILE A 10 -53.67 6.37 -3.39
C ILE A 10 -52.41 7.23 -3.57
N ILE A 11 -51.32 6.85 -2.92
CA ILE A 11 -50.01 7.44 -3.18
C ILE A 11 -49.52 6.82 -4.49
N PRO A 12 -49.31 7.62 -5.55
CA PRO A 12 -48.71 7.10 -6.78
C PRO A 12 -47.28 6.63 -6.47
N ILE A 13 -47.04 5.35 -6.56
CA ILE A 13 -45.68 4.78 -6.47
C ILE A 13 -45.06 5.04 -7.84
N ASP A 14 -43.90 5.70 -7.84
CA ASP A 14 -43.05 5.79 -9.04
C ASP A 14 -42.67 4.41 -9.48
N SER A 15 -42.89 4.10 -10.77
CA SER A 15 -42.59 2.78 -11.36
C SER A 15 -41.11 2.43 -11.23
N ASP A 16 -40.23 3.42 -11.35
CA ASP A 16 -38.78 3.23 -11.29
C ASP A 16 -38.34 2.99 -9.83
N GLU A 17 -38.93 3.68 -8.86
CA GLU A 17 -38.69 3.44 -7.44
C GLU A 17 -39.19 2.04 -7.02
N ALA A 18 -40.38 1.62 -7.48
CA ALA A 18 -40.89 0.28 -7.24
C ALA A 18 -39.98 -0.80 -7.83
N ARG A 19 -39.47 -0.59 -9.04
CA ARG A 19 -38.50 -1.49 -9.69
C ARG A 19 -37.19 -1.58 -8.91
N ASN A 20 -36.62 -0.47 -8.48
CA ASN A 20 -35.40 -0.43 -7.67
C ASN A 20 -35.57 -1.18 -6.34
N VAL A 21 -36.70 -1.04 -5.68
CA VAL A 21 -36.99 -1.79 -4.44
C VAL A 21 -37.08 -3.29 -4.71
N GLU A 22 -37.75 -3.71 -5.79
CA GLU A 22 -37.83 -5.12 -6.19
C GLU A 22 -36.45 -5.71 -6.48
N VAL A 23 -35.63 -5.03 -7.31
CA VAL A 23 -34.27 -5.43 -7.65
C VAL A 23 -33.42 -5.56 -6.38
N THR A 24 -33.40 -4.52 -5.54
CA THR A 24 -32.59 -4.48 -4.32
C THR A 24 -33.00 -5.59 -3.36
N SER A 25 -34.29 -5.74 -3.05
CA SER A 25 -34.76 -6.75 -2.08
C SER A 25 -34.48 -8.19 -2.55
N THR A 26 -34.67 -8.42 -3.84
CA THR A 26 -34.48 -9.74 -4.44
C THR A 26 -32.99 -10.11 -4.55
N LEU A 27 -32.18 -9.22 -5.10
CA LEU A 27 -30.74 -9.45 -5.23
C LEU A 27 -30.06 -9.58 -3.85
N CYS A 28 -30.48 -8.78 -2.87
CA CYS A 28 -30.01 -8.90 -1.49
C CYS A 28 -30.28 -10.32 -0.94
N ARG A 29 -31.48 -10.85 -1.13
CA ARG A 29 -31.85 -12.19 -0.70
C ARG A 29 -31.04 -13.29 -1.42
N ILE A 30 -30.78 -13.15 -2.72
CA ILE A 30 -30.02 -14.13 -3.51
C ILE A 30 -28.54 -14.06 -3.14
N PHE A 31 -27.96 -12.87 -3.05
CA PHE A 31 -26.54 -12.65 -2.85
C PHE A 31 -26.05 -13.07 -1.45
N TYR A 32 -26.82 -12.78 -0.42
CA TYR A 32 -26.44 -13.07 0.97
C TYR A 32 -26.88 -14.45 1.47
N GLN A 33 -27.31 -15.35 0.59
CA GLN A 33 -27.57 -16.74 0.97
C GLN A 33 -26.26 -17.52 1.22
N PRO A 34 -26.22 -18.44 2.19
CA PRO A 34 -25.01 -19.24 2.49
C PRO A 34 -24.47 -20.05 1.30
N SER A 35 -25.32 -20.39 0.34
CA SER A 35 -24.96 -21.17 -0.86
C SER A 35 -24.35 -20.36 -1.99
N GLY A 36 -24.25 -19.02 -1.88
CA GLY A 36 -23.99 -18.28 -3.07
C GLY A 36 -23.47 -16.87 -2.98
N TYR A 37 -22.33 -16.62 -2.35
CA TYR A 37 -21.59 -15.42 -2.70
C TYR A 37 -21.24 -15.43 -4.18
N GLN A 38 -22.12 -14.86 -5.00
CA GLN A 38 -21.90 -14.69 -6.43
C GLN A 38 -20.94 -13.54 -6.66
N ARG A 39 -19.65 -13.84 -6.79
CA ARG A 39 -18.57 -12.85 -6.88
C ARG A 39 -18.58 -12.00 -8.16
N THR A 40 -19.41 -12.35 -9.14
CA THR A 40 -19.46 -11.63 -10.43
C THR A 40 -20.90 -11.29 -10.80
N ALA A 41 -21.10 -10.10 -11.39
CA ALA A 41 -22.41 -9.66 -11.87
C ALA A 41 -23.07 -10.68 -12.80
N LYS A 42 -22.27 -11.30 -13.70
CA LYS A 42 -22.78 -12.33 -14.62
C LYS A 42 -23.39 -13.54 -13.88
N LYS A 43 -22.72 -14.07 -12.85
CA LYS A 43 -23.26 -15.21 -12.10
C LYS A 43 -24.51 -14.82 -11.30
N LEU A 44 -24.52 -13.64 -10.71
CA LEU A 44 -25.67 -13.14 -9.97
C LEU A 44 -26.87 -12.92 -10.92
N TYR A 45 -26.61 -12.38 -12.10
CA TYR A 45 -27.58 -12.25 -13.17
C TYR A 45 -28.15 -13.62 -13.60
N GLU A 46 -27.29 -14.60 -13.93
CA GLU A 46 -27.72 -15.97 -14.30
C GLU A 46 -28.57 -16.59 -13.19
N THR A 47 -28.21 -16.38 -11.92
CA THR A 47 -28.97 -16.90 -10.78
C THR A 47 -30.33 -16.22 -10.66
N SER A 48 -30.42 -14.90 -10.86
CA SER A 48 -31.71 -14.18 -10.85
C SER A 48 -32.63 -14.62 -11.98
N GLN A 49 -32.09 -14.81 -13.19
CA GLN A 49 -32.85 -15.34 -14.35
C GLN A 49 -33.38 -16.74 -14.07
N ASN A 50 -32.54 -17.63 -13.51
CA ASN A 50 -32.97 -18.99 -13.17
C ASN A 50 -34.03 -19.00 -12.05
N ALA A 51 -34.08 -17.97 -11.20
CA ALA A 51 -35.12 -17.78 -10.20
C ALA A 51 -36.41 -17.15 -10.75
N GLY A 52 -36.44 -16.82 -12.06
CA GLY A 52 -37.63 -16.30 -12.75
C GLY A 52 -37.76 -14.78 -12.74
N TYR A 53 -36.69 -14.03 -12.38
CA TYR A 53 -36.68 -12.58 -12.44
C TYR A 53 -36.14 -12.07 -13.78
N ASP A 54 -36.67 -10.97 -14.26
CA ASP A 54 -36.35 -10.35 -15.57
C ASP A 54 -35.37 -9.16 -15.43
N PHE A 55 -34.49 -9.18 -14.42
CA PHE A 55 -33.51 -8.11 -14.21
C PHE A 55 -32.52 -8.06 -15.37
N THR A 56 -32.06 -6.86 -15.69
CA THR A 56 -31.01 -6.67 -16.70
C THR A 56 -29.63 -6.86 -16.03
N LEU A 57 -28.61 -7.12 -16.86
CA LEU A 57 -27.23 -7.25 -16.35
C LEU A 57 -26.74 -5.94 -15.72
N ASP A 58 -27.16 -4.80 -16.27
CA ASP A 58 -26.77 -3.47 -15.79
C ASP A 58 -27.38 -3.21 -14.40
N GLU A 59 -28.68 -3.49 -14.20
CA GLU A 59 -29.31 -3.40 -12.88
C GLU A 59 -28.61 -4.25 -11.82
N VAL A 60 -28.21 -5.48 -12.21
CA VAL A 60 -27.50 -6.40 -11.32
C VAL A 60 -26.08 -5.89 -11.02
N GLN A 61 -25.39 -5.32 -12.01
CA GLN A 61 -24.05 -4.77 -11.84
C GLN A 61 -24.09 -3.53 -10.96
N ASP A 62 -24.99 -2.59 -11.22
CA ASP A 62 -25.14 -1.36 -10.43
C ASP A 62 -25.47 -1.67 -8.96
N TRP A 63 -26.38 -2.62 -8.74
CA TRP A 63 -26.67 -3.08 -7.39
C TRP A 63 -25.45 -3.69 -6.71
N LEU A 64 -24.72 -4.60 -7.41
CA LEU A 64 -23.56 -5.30 -6.87
C LEU A 64 -22.42 -4.32 -6.51
N GLU A 65 -22.23 -3.28 -7.33
CA GLU A 65 -21.20 -2.28 -7.10
C GLU A 65 -21.42 -1.45 -5.83
N ARG A 66 -22.69 -1.27 -5.40
CA ARG A 66 -23.05 -0.62 -4.13
C ARG A 66 -22.79 -1.51 -2.91
N GLN A 67 -22.65 -2.83 -3.06
CA GLN A 67 -22.49 -3.73 -1.92
C GLN A 67 -21.08 -3.65 -1.32
N ALA A 68 -20.97 -3.25 -0.06
CA ALA A 68 -19.71 -3.13 0.67
C ALA A 68 -18.89 -4.43 0.65
N VAL A 69 -19.53 -5.58 0.80
CA VAL A 69 -18.89 -6.90 0.74
C VAL A 69 -18.26 -7.15 -0.64
N HIS A 70 -18.92 -6.74 -1.72
CA HIS A 70 -18.36 -6.87 -3.06
C HIS A 70 -17.15 -5.94 -3.24
N GLN A 71 -17.27 -4.69 -2.79
CA GLN A 71 -16.21 -3.67 -2.92
C GLN A 71 -14.91 -4.13 -2.26
N VAL A 72 -14.95 -4.64 -1.01
CA VAL A 72 -13.75 -5.06 -0.28
C VAL A 72 -13.04 -6.27 -0.90
N HIS A 73 -13.74 -7.05 -1.71
CA HIS A 73 -13.21 -8.22 -2.41
C HIS A 73 -12.94 -7.99 -3.91
N LYS A 74 -13.17 -6.78 -4.45
CA LYS A 74 -12.81 -6.46 -5.84
C LYS A 74 -11.36 -6.84 -6.13
N PRO A 75 -11.04 -7.31 -7.34
CA PRO A 75 -9.68 -7.69 -7.70
C PRO A 75 -8.70 -6.53 -7.50
N ARG A 76 -7.49 -6.85 -7.08
CA ARG A 76 -6.39 -5.90 -7.02
C ARG A 76 -5.96 -5.46 -8.42
N PRO A 77 -5.53 -4.21 -8.60
CA PRO A 77 -4.88 -3.81 -9.84
C PRO A 77 -3.63 -4.67 -10.07
N ARG A 78 -3.40 -5.06 -11.33
CA ARG A 78 -2.24 -5.88 -11.70
C ARG A 78 -0.93 -5.11 -11.59
N PHE A 79 -1.01 -3.81 -11.72
CA PHE A 79 0.12 -2.90 -11.72
C PHE A 79 -0.20 -1.69 -10.85
N ILE A 80 0.73 -1.36 -9.96
CA ILE A 80 0.70 -0.15 -9.13
C ILE A 80 1.96 0.62 -9.45
N PRO A 81 1.87 1.84 -10.01
CA PRO A 81 3.04 2.64 -10.30
C PRO A 81 3.73 3.03 -9.00
N ARG A 82 5.06 3.01 -9.02
CA ARG A 82 5.84 3.46 -7.87
C ARG A 82 6.24 4.91 -8.05
N VAL A 83 6.00 5.69 -7.02
CA VAL A 83 6.56 7.04 -6.93
C VAL A 83 8.07 6.91 -6.75
N SER A 84 8.84 7.67 -7.52
CA SER A 84 10.29 7.68 -7.41
C SER A 84 10.76 8.98 -6.76
N PHE A 85 11.88 8.92 -6.07
CA PHE A 85 12.57 10.11 -5.56
C PHE A 85 13.37 10.81 -6.67
N SER A 86 12.82 10.91 -7.89
CA SER A 86 13.50 11.49 -9.06
C SER A 86 13.77 13.00 -8.93
N SER A 87 13.12 13.67 -7.99
CA SER A 87 13.39 15.07 -7.63
C SER A 87 14.69 15.24 -6.85
N ILE A 88 15.17 14.21 -6.16
CA ILE A 88 16.43 14.21 -5.42
C ILE A 88 17.53 13.81 -6.40
N GLN A 89 18.28 14.81 -6.88
CA GLN A 89 19.29 14.63 -7.94
C GLN A 89 20.72 14.85 -7.48
N VAL A 90 20.92 15.39 -6.28
CA VAL A 90 22.26 15.68 -5.76
C VAL A 90 22.70 14.57 -4.82
N PRO A 91 23.79 13.85 -5.15
CA PRO A 91 24.35 12.84 -4.26
C PRO A 91 24.72 13.42 -2.90
N ASN A 92 24.57 12.63 -1.84
CA ASN A 92 24.80 13.02 -0.45
C ASN A 92 23.86 14.12 0.08
N GLU A 93 22.79 14.47 -0.61
CA GLU A 93 21.80 15.41 -0.07
C GLU A 93 20.79 14.72 0.84
N VAL A 94 20.29 13.56 0.43
CA VAL A 94 19.29 12.81 1.18
C VAL A 94 19.67 11.34 1.25
N HIS A 95 19.84 10.83 2.45
CA HIS A 95 20.07 9.41 2.70
C HIS A 95 18.86 8.76 3.35
N GLN A 96 18.63 7.51 2.99
CA GLN A 96 17.70 6.61 3.69
C GLN A 96 18.53 5.59 4.47
N ALA A 97 18.19 5.38 5.73
CA ALA A 97 18.83 4.37 6.57
C ALA A 97 17.79 3.43 7.18
N ASP A 98 18.15 2.17 7.25
CA ASP A 98 17.32 1.11 7.81
C ASP A 98 18.19 0.12 8.61
N ILE A 99 17.62 -0.49 9.65
CA ILE A 99 18.29 -1.49 10.47
C ILE A 99 17.71 -2.86 10.13
N LEU A 100 18.50 -3.68 9.48
CA LEU A 100 18.13 -5.03 9.09
C LEU A 100 18.44 -6.02 10.21
N TYR A 101 17.46 -6.87 10.54
CA TYR A 101 17.65 -8.01 11.43
C TYR A 101 18.32 -9.15 10.65
N MET A 102 19.54 -9.50 11.05
CA MET A 102 20.36 -10.49 10.35
C MET A 102 20.41 -11.82 11.13
N PRO A 103 20.71 -12.94 10.46
CA PRO A 103 21.01 -14.18 11.13
C PRO A 103 22.22 -14.03 12.05
N TYR A 104 22.23 -14.85 13.09
CA TYR A 104 23.35 -14.95 14.02
C TYR A 104 24.66 -15.26 13.29
N ASP A 105 25.64 -14.37 13.38
CA ASP A 105 26.99 -14.57 12.84
C ASP A 105 28.02 -14.19 13.90
N LYS A 106 28.91 -15.11 14.25
CA LYS A 106 29.95 -14.91 15.24
C LYS A 106 31.31 -14.75 14.57
N VAL A 107 31.91 -13.59 14.74
CA VAL A 107 33.27 -13.29 14.27
C VAL A 107 34.14 -12.94 15.46
N GLY A 108 35.10 -13.80 15.79
CA GLY A 108 35.91 -13.68 17.00
C GLY A 108 35.06 -13.76 18.28
N HIS A 109 35.11 -12.72 19.10
CA HIS A 109 34.34 -12.62 20.36
C HIS A 109 33.03 -11.87 20.20
N VAL A 110 32.76 -11.28 19.02
CA VAL A 110 31.57 -10.50 18.73
C VAL A 110 30.54 -11.32 18.00
N THR A 111 29.31 -11.23 18.45
CA THR A 111 28.14 -11.79 17.76
C THR A 111 27.36 -10.67 17.10
N TYR A 112 27.19 -10.77 15.79
CA TYR A 112 26.49 -9.83 14.95
C TYR A 112 25.05 -10.30 14.68
N LEU A 113 24.09 -9.41 14.86
CA LEU A 113 22.66 -9.68 14.73
C LEU A 113 21.94 -8.64 13.88
N PHE A 114 22.53 -7.47 13.69
CA PHE A 114 21.91 -6.37 12.95
C PHE A 114 22.90 -5.81 11.93
N CYS A 115 22.34 -5.18 10.92
CA CYS A 115 23.10 -4.45 9.90
C CYS A 115 22.43 -3.10 9.69
N LEU A 116 23.15 -2.00 9.91
CA LEU A 116 22.75 -0.69 9.46
C LEU A 116 23.01 -0.61 7.94
N ASN A 117 21.97 -0.35 7.18
CA ASN A 117 22.07 -0.15 5.73
C ASN A 117 21.73 1.30 5.41
N ILE A 118 22.64 2.00 4.72
CA ILE A 118 22.49 3.40 4.32
C ILE A 118 22.48 3.45 2.80
N VAL A 119 21.56 4.23 2.24
CA VAL A 119 21.42 4.42 0.79
C VAL A 119 21.34 5.91 0.47
N ASP A 120 22.25 6.42 -0.35
CA ASP A 120 22.07 7.72 -0.96
C ASP A 120 20.96 7.66 -2.02
N ILE A 121 19.95 8.51 -1.86
CA ILE A 121 18.75 8.45 -2.70
C ILE A 121 19.04 8.84 -4.15
N ALA A 122 19.91 9.81 -4.40
CA ALA A 122 20.22 10.25 -5.73
C ALA A 122 21.04 9.22 -6.51
N SER A 123 22.15 8.78 -5.97
CA SER A 123 23.10 7.87 -6.64
C SER A 123 22.77 6.39 -6.47
N ARG A 124 21.89 6.03 -5.52
CA ARG A 124 21.64 4.65 -5.09
C ARG A 124 22.86 3.95 -4.50
N TYR A 125 23.91 4.69 -4.19
CA TYR A 125 25.08 4.16 -3.50
C TYR A 125 24.70 3.65 -2.12
N LYS A 126 25.21 2.51 -1.75
CA LYS A 126 24.90 1.84 -0.47
C LYS A 126 26.13 1.65 0.35
N GLU A 127 25.96 1.76 1.65
CA GLU A 127 26.94 1.29 2.63
C GLU A 127 26.23 0.51 3.72
N SER A 128 26.91 -0.48 4.28
CA SER A 128 26.30 -1.38 5.25
C SER A 128 27.28 -1.74 6.36
N VAL A 129 26.87 -1.47 7.59
CA VAL A 129 27.70 -1.69 8.78
C VAL A 129 27.08 -2.79 9.65
N PRO A 130 27.83 -3.88 9.95
CA PRO A 130 27.34 -4.89 10.88
C PRO A 130 27.37 -4.36 12.32
N ILE A 131 26.28 -4.61 13.06
CA ILE A 131 26.13 -4.25 14.46
C ILE A 131 26.03 -5.54 15.28
N GLY A 132 26.89 -5.65 16.29
CA GLY A 132 26.99 -6.81 17.16
C GLY A 132 27.44 -6.45 18.57
N SER A 133 27.49 -7.47 19.43
CA SER A 133 27.93 -7.34 20.82
C SER A 133 28.73 -8.54 21.26
N THR A 134 29.59 -8.34 22.23
CA THR A 134 30.31 -9.42 22.94
C THR A 134 29.40 -10.14 23.94
N SER A 135 28.31 -9.51 24.38
CA SER A 135 27.32 -10.07 25.31
C SER A 135 25.96 -10.19 24.62
N VAL A 136 25.48 -11.42 24.44
CA VAL A 136 24.22 -11.72 23.68
C VAL A 136 23.03 -11.95 24.62
N LYS A 137 23.13 -11.56 25.90
CA LYS A 137 22.06 -11.82 26.87
C LYS A 137 20.75 -11.09 26.57
N ASP A 138 20.82 -9.93 25.92
CA ASP A 138 19.64 -9.16 25.53
C ASP A 138 19.81 -8.60 24.11
N ARG A 139 18.90 -8.99 23.20
CA ARG A 139 18.89 -8.51 21.80
C ARG A 139 18.54 -7.01 21.72
N GLN A 140 17.66 -6.53 22.59
CA GLN A 140 17.25 -5.13 22.62
C GLN A 140 18.36 -4.22 23.14
N GLY A 141 19.20 -4.73 24.06
CA GLY A 141 20.35 -4.00 24.58
C GLY A 141 21.49 -3.78 23.61
N ILE A 142 21.47 -4.43 22.40
CA ILE A 142 22.46 -4.21 21.36
C ILE A 142 22.13 -2.96 20.52
N LEU A 143 20.85 -2.68 20.28
CA LEU A 143 20.36 -1.53 19.51
C LEU A 143 20.11 -0.34 20.44
N THR A 144 21.16 0.25 20.93
CA THR A 144 21.06 1.52 21.66
C THR A 144 21.30 2.70 20.71
N SER A 145 20.80 3.88 21.05
CA SER A 145 21.09 5.11 20.29
C SER A 145 22.59 5.33 20.12
N HIS A 146 23.40 4.99 21.13
CA HIS A 146 24.86 5.07 21.07
C HIS A 146 25.45 4.10 20.03
N THR A 147 25.01 2.84 20.01
CA THR A 147 25.51 1.84 19.05
C THR A 147 25.15 2.22 17.60
N ILE A 148 23.96 2.78 17.42
CA ILE A 148 23.51 3.27 16.11
C ILE A 148 24.33 4.48 15.68
N ALA A 149 24.55 5.45 16.57
CA ALA A 149 25.38 6.63 16.31
C ALA A 149 26.81 6.21 15.89
N GLN A 150 27.44 5.31 16.63
CA GLN A 150 28.77 4.78 16.26
C GLN A 150 28.77 4.07 14.90
N ALA A 151 27.68 3.42 14.51
CA ALA A 151 27.59 2.81 13.20
C ALA A 151 27.49 3.85 12.07
N PHE A 152 26.80 4.97 12.29
CA PHE A 152 26.79 6.11 11.36
C PHE A 152 28.16 6.78 11.27
N GLU A 153 28.83 7.03 12.41
CA GLU A 153 30.19 7.59 12.45
C GLU A 153 31.17 6.75 11.65
N LYS A 154 31.11 5.41 11.72
CA LYS A 154 31.95 4.50 10.92
C LYS A 154 31.79 4.69 9.42
N VAL A 155 30.64 5.14 8.94
CA VAL A 155 30.41 5.38 7.52
C VAL A 155 30.79 6.79 7.14
N TYR A 156 30.32 7.78 7.88
CA TYR A 156 30.44 9.17 7.48
C TYR A 156 31.78 9.82 7.82
N ASP A 157 32.50 9.27 8.80
CA ASP A 157 33.84 9.75 9.19
C ASP A 157 34.96 8.96 8.49
N ASP A 158 34.62 7.89 7.75
CA ASP A 158 35.55 7.16 6.90
C ASP A 158 35.85 7.93 5.62
N THR A 159 37.06 8.46 5.51
CA THR A 159 37.53 9.22 4.35
C THR A 159 37.58 8.41 3.06
N THR A 160 37.54 7.09 3.12
CA THR A 160 37.51 6.19 1.96
C THR A 160 36.09 5.94 1.47
N CYS A 161 35.08 6.17 2.31
CA CYS A 161 33.68 6.05 1.96
C CYS A 161 33.21 7.30 1.20
N PRO A 162 32.55 7.17 0.03
CA PRO A 162 32.05 8.30 -0.70
C PRO A 162 30.79 8.93 -0.11
N LEU A 163 30.18 8.32 0.88
CA LEU A 163 29.03 8.90 1.61
C LEU A 163 29.55 9.93 2.62
N THR A 164 28.91 11.08 2.63
CA THR A 164 29.15 12.15 3.61
C THR A 164 27.88 12.43 4.40
N TRP A 165 27.96 13.15 5.52
CA TRP A 165 26.80 13.54 6.30
C TRP A 165 25.73 14.21 5.41
N PRO A 166 24.50 13.65 5.32
CA PRO A 166 23.47 14.20 4.44
C PRO A 166 22.79 15.42 5.07
N LYS A 167 22.11 16.24 4.26
CA LYS A 167 21.24 17.31 4.76
C LYS A 167 19.96 16.75 5.39
N LEU A 168 19.49 15.62 4.88
CA LEU A 168 18.28 14.94 5.37
C LEU A 168 18.52 13.44 5.46
N LEU A 169 18.28 12.88 6.64
CA LEU A 169 18.29 11.45 6.89
C LEU A 169 16.85 10.95 7.09
N ILE A 170 16.43 10.01 6.26
CA ILE A 170 15.11 9.37 6.34
C ILE A 170 15.29 7.99 6.99
N THR A 171 14.60 7.76 8.10
CA THR A 171 14.55 6.45 8.77
C THR A 171 13.08 6.07 8.98
N ASP A 172 12.79 4.77 8.95
CA ASP A 172 11.49 4.30 9.40
C ASP A 172 11.43 4.26 10.94
N ARG A 173 10.22 4.15 11.50
CA ARG A 173 10.00 4.06 12.96
C ARG A 173 10.21 2.63 13.49
N GLY A 174 11.16 1.88 12.91
CA GLY A 174 11.55 0.57 13.41
C GLY A 174 10.50 -0.49 13.16
N SER A 175 10.46 -1.05 11.97
CA SER A 175 9.78 -2.30 11.71
C SER A 175 10.78 -3.45 11.74
N GLU A 176 10.38 -4.52 12.43
CA GLU A 176 11.13 -5.75 12.52
C GLU A 176 11.12 -6.48 11.16
N PHE A 177 12.10 -6.20 10.32
CA PHE A 177 12.31 -6.99 9.11
C PHE A 177 12.82 -8.37 9.46
N LYS A 178 11.94 -9.36 9.46
CA LYS A 178 12.29 -10.79 9.56
C LYS A 178 12.79 -11.31 8.22
N GLY A 179 13.98 -10.88 7.82
CA GLY A 179 14.67 -11.46 6.68
C GLY A 179 15.15 -12.89 6.98
N LYS A 180 14.65 -13.88 6.26
CA LYS A 180 15.20 -15.25 6.30
C LYS A 180 16.45 -15.34 5.41
N THR A 181 17.56 -14.76 5.82
CA THR A 181 18.85 -15.03 5.19
C THR A 181 19.39 -16.37 5.73
N ARG A 182 19.80 -17.25 4.82
CA ARG A 182 20.27 -18.60 5.17
C ARG A 182 21.76 -18.67 5.55
N SER A 183 22.52 -17.61 5.32
CA SER A 183 23.96 -17.59 5.58
C SER A 183 24.28 -17.17 7.01
N ARG A 184 25.10 -17.95 7.71
CA ARG A 184 25.65 -17.64 9.04
C ARG A 184 27.04 -17.00 8.97
N VAL A 185 27.49 -16.60 7.79
CA VAL A 185 28.81 -15.98 7.52
C VAL A 185 28.59 -14.69 6.72
N TRP A 186 27.55 -13.95 7.08
CA TRP A 186 27.17 -12.77 6.31
C TRP A 186 28.09 -11.59 6.57
N VAL A 187 28.64 -11.45 7.78
CA VAL A 187 29.51 -10.31 8.16
C VAL A 187 30.72 -10.22 7.25
N LYS A 188 31.38 -11.36 6.99
CA LYS A 188 32.56 -11.41 6.10
C LYS A 188 32.23 -11.17 4.63
N ASN A 189 31.01 -11.54 4.22
CA ASN A 189 30.56 -11.42 2.83
C ASN A 189 29.87 -10.07 2.56
N LEU A 190 29.52 -9.31 3.60
CA LEU A 190 28.78 -8.04 3.47
C LEU A 190 29.54 -7.02 2.60
N PRO A 191 30.82 -6.72 2.81
CA PRO A 191 31.56 -5.77 1.96
C PRO A 191 31.56 -6.18 0.49
N ILE A 192 31.75 -7.48 0.21
CA ILE A 192 31.77 -8.02 -1.16
C ILE A 192 30.40 -7.82 -1.83
N ALA A 193 29.33 -8.09 -1.09
CA ALA A 193 27.97 -7.91 -1.61
C ALA A 193 27.66 -6.42 -1.86
N VAL A 194 28.04 -5.54 -0.94
CA VAL A 194 27.85 -4.08 -1.07
C VAL A 194 28.63 -3.53 -2.26
N GLU A 195 29.91 -3.92 -2.40
CA GLU A 195 30.74 -3.54 -3.53
C GLU A 195 30.17 -4.03 -4.88
N SER A 196 29.72 -5.28 -4.94
CA SER A 196 29.07 -5.83 -6.12
C SER A 196 27.82 -5.05 -6.53
N ILE A 197 26.97 -4.69 -5.56
CA ILE A 197 25.78 -3.89 -5.80
C ILE A 197 26.14 -2.48 -6.30
N ASN A 198 27.11 -1.84 -5.66
CA ASN A 198 27.54 -0.49 -6.03
C ASN A 198 28.20 -0.41 -7.41
N ASN A 199 28.86 -1.48 -7.85
CA ASN A 199 29.49 -1.56 -9.17
C ASN A 199 28.55 -2.04 -10.28
N SER A 200 27.39 -2.59 -9.95
CA SER A 200 26.40 -3.05 -10.93
C SER A 200 25.61 -1.89 -11.52
N VAL A 201 25.44 -1.87 -12.84
CA VAL A 201 24.61 -0.89 -13.54
C VAL A 201 23.15 -1.10 -13.13
N THR A 202 22.50 -0.03 -12.69
CA THR A 202 21.06 -0.08 -12.34
C THR A 202 20.21 0.44 -13.48
N GLN A 203 19.06 -0.19 -13.74
CA GLN A 203 18.13 0.27 -14.79
C GLN A 203 17.60 1.69 -14.53
N GLN A 204 17.47 2.08 -13.27
CA GLN A 204 16.98 3.39 -12.88
C GLN A 204 17.94 4.53 -13.25
N LEU A 205 19.23 4.29 -13.13
CA LEU A 205 20.28 5.30 -13.38
C LEU A 205 20.94 5.16 -14.75
N GLY A 206 20.92 3.95 -15.32
CA GLY A 206 21.70 3.62 -16.52
C GLY A 206 23.23 3.58 -16.30
N ILE A 207 23.67 3.77 -15.06
CA ILE A 207 25.07 3.72 -14.60
C ILE A 207 25.14 3.01 -13.25
N SER A 208 26.33 2.65 -12.82
CA SER A 208 26.51 2.05 -11.48
C SER A 208 26.44 3.13 -10.38
N PRO A 209 25.97 2.77 -9.18
CA PRO A 209 25.98 3.65 -8.01
C PRO A 209 27.35 4.24 -7.68
N ALA A 210 28.43 3.46 -7.83
CA ALA A 210 29.81 3.88 -7.60
C ALA A 210 30.28 4.97 -8.59
N VAL A 211 29.71 5.02 -9.78
CA VAL A 211 29.92 6.11 -10.76
C VAL A 211 29.00 7.28 -10.45
N ALA A 212 27.74 6.99 -10.10
CA ALA A 212 26.72 8.01 -9.85
C ALA A 212 27.07 8.92 -8.66
N ILE A 213 27.58 8.35 -7.57
CA ILE A 213 27.91 9.08 -6.32
C ILE A 213 28.98 10.18 -6.54
N LYS A 214 29.82 10.03 -7.57
CA LYS A 214 30.87 10.97 -7.93
C LYS A 214 30.40 12.13 -8.82
N LYS A 215 29.15 12.09 -9.28
CA LYS A 215 28.59 13.13 -10.14
C LYS A 215 27.98 14.28 -9.30
N SER A 216 28.00 15.48 -9.83
CA SER A 216 27.34 16.64 -9.20
C SER A 216 25.81 16.51 -9.20
N ARG A 217 25.26 15.86 -10.22
CA ARG A 217 23.82 15.59 -10.36
C ARG A 217 23.59 14.25 -11.05
N VAL A 218 22.54 13.56 -10.63
CA VAL A 218 22.12 12.28 -11.17
C VAL A 218 20.62 12.33 -11.48
N SER A 219 20.23 11.83 -12.64
CA SER A 219 18.82 11.67 -13.00
C SER A 219 18.43 10.20 -12.89
N SER A 220 17.34 9.91 -12.19
CA SER A 220 16.82 8.56 -12.06
C SER A 220 15.45 8.43 -12.74
N ARG A 221 15.16 7.23 -13.25
CA ARG A 221 13.85 6.86 -13.79
C ARG A 221 13.11 6.03 -12.75
N SER A 222 11.77 6.11 -12.74
CA SER A 222 10.98 5.16 -11.93
C SER A 222 11.19 3.73 -12.44
N SER A 223 11.31 2.77 -11.53
CA SER A 223 11.38 1.35 -11.88
C SER A 223 10.04 0.82 -12.40
N TYR A 224 8.95 1.48 -12.03
CA TYR A 224 7.59 1.15 -12.45
C TYR A 224 6.86 2.47 -12.82
N PRO A 225 7.17 3.05 -14.01
CA PRO A 225 6.46 4.23 -14.47
C PRO A 225 4.99 3.87 -14.77
N ARG A 226 4.08 4.81 -14.55
CA ARG A 226 2.71 4.66 -15.03
C ARG A 226 2.71 4.70 -16.55
N ASP A 227 1.92 3.82 -17.16
CA ASP A 227 1.59 3.86 -18.57
C ASP A 227 0.39 4.82 -18.74
N GLY A 228 0.66 6.07 -19.08
CA GLY A 228 -0.35 7.13 -19.22
C GLY A 228 0.06 8.46 -18.59
N PRO A 229 -0.88 9.42 -18.48
CA PRO A 229 -0.62 10.74 -17.97
C PRO A 229 -0.17 10.71 -16.50
N VAL A 230 0.81 11.54 -16.16
CA VAL A 230 1.37 11.69 -14.82
C VAL A 230 1.58 13.16 -14.48
N GLY A 231 1.53 13.47 -13.21
CA GLY A 231 1.83 14.80 -12.69
C GLY A 231 0.75 15.80 -13.06
N TYR A 232 1.14 16.87 -13.75
CA TYR A 232 0.21 17.96 -14.10
C TYR A 232 -0.81 17.57 -15.17
N GLU A 233 -0.55 16.52 -15.93
CA GLU A 233 -1.43 16.02 -16.99
C GLU A 233 -2.39 14.93 -16.46
N GLU A 234 -2.19 14.46 -15.24
CA GLU A 234 -3.04 13.45 -14.60
C GLU A 234 -4.32 14.09 -14.08
N GLU A 235 -5.46 13.49 -14.45
CA GLU A 235 -6.76 13.86 -13.89
C GLU A 235 -6.81 13.51 -12.39
N LYS A 236 -7.09 14.53 -11.58
CA LYS A 236 -7.19 14.37 -10.12
C LYS A 236 -8.55 13.85 -9.73
N LEU A 237 -8.56 13.00 -8.72
CA LEU A 237 -9.80 12.70 -8.02
C LEU A 237 -10.31 13.96 -7.32
N PRO A 238 -11.62 14.21 -7.36
CA PRO A 238 -12.23 15.32 -6.62
C PRO A 238 -11.93 15.22 -5.12
N PRO A 239 -11.88 16.35 -4.41
CA PRO A 239 -11.86 16.33 -2.94
C PRO A 239 -13.14 15.71 -2.41
N ASP A 240 -13.09 15.16 -1.22
CA ASP A 240 -14.21 14.56 -0.47
C ASP A 240 -14.88 13.34 -1.12
N ILE A 241 -14.31 12.83 -2.24
CA ILE A 241 -14.82 11.60 -2.84
C ILE A 241 -14.57 10.40 -1.94
N SER A 242 -15.58 9.53 -1.85
CA SER A 242 -15.52 8.31 -1.05
C SER A 242 -14.66 7.24 -1.72
N VAL A 243 -13.69 6.70 -0.98
CA VAL A 243 -12.74 5.72 -1.47
C VAL A 243 -12.46 4.61 -0.46
N ARG A 244 -12.00 3.46 -0.96
CA ARG A 244 -11.31 2.44 -0.17
C ARG A 244 -9.88 2.35 -0.67
N TYR A 245 -8.93 2.15 0.24
CA TYR A 245 -7.54 1.95 -0.17
C TYR A 245 -7.16 0.47 -0.22
N LEU A 246 -6.18 0.17 -1.05
CA LEU A 246 -5.66 -1.17 -1.25
C LEU A 246 -4.86 -1.64 -0.02
N LEU A 247 -5.26 -2.76 0.58
CA LEU A 247 -4.60 -3.34 1.74
C LEU A 247 -3.26 -3.98 1.36
N GLU A 248 -2.23 -3.69 2.14
CA GLU A 248 -0.93 -4.34 2.08
C GLU A 248 -0.90 -5.60 2.98
N PRO A 249 0.07 -6.52 2.80
CA PRO A 249 0.18 -7.71 3.65
C PRO A 249 0.29 -7.39 5.14
N ASN A 250 0.88 -6.25 5.50
CA ASN A 250 1.03 -5.81 6.91
C ASN A 250 -0.29 -5.34 7.53
N ASP A 251 -1.26 -4.95 6.72
CA ASP A 251 -2.60 -4.56 7.17
C ASP A 251 -3.48 -5.79 7.48
N LEU A 252 -3.01 -7.00 7.13
CA LEU A 252 -3.75 -8.24 7.28
C LEU A 252 -3.28 -9.01 8.51
N GLU A 253 -4.21 -9.72 9.13
CA GLU A 253 -3.92 -10.57 10.27
C GLU A 253 -2.86 -11.65 9.93
N GLY A 254 -1.76 -11.66 10.70
CA GLY A 254 -0.64 -12.58 10.49
C GLY A 254 0.32 -12.20 9.36
N GLY A 255 0.21 -11.00 8.76
CA GLY A 255 1.16 -10.47 7.79
C GLY A 255 1.29 -11.27 6.48
N ARG A 256 0.33 -12.13 6.17
CA ARG A 256 0.29 -12.93 4.93
C ARG A 256 -1.11 -12.89 4.34
N ARG A 257 -1.18 -12.72 3.04
CA ARG A 257 -2.43 -12.75 2.29
C ARG A 257 -2.93 -14.17 2.07
N ARG A 258 -4.23 -14.38 2.37
CA ARG A 258 -4.98 -15.61 2.08
C ARG A 258 -5.97 -15.36 0.95
N ALA A 259 -6.44 -16.42 0.30
CA ALA A 259 -7.39 -16.29 -0.82
C ALA A 259 -8.74 -15.64 -0.45
N GLY A 260 -9.12 -15.72 0.83
CA GLY A 260 -10.36 -15.14 1.36
C GLY A 260 -10.20 -13.73 1.95
N ASP A 261 -8.97 -13.20 2.03
CA ASP A 261 -8.74 -11.89 2.63
C ASP A 261 -9.32 -10.77 1.75
N MET A 262 -9.74 -9.69 2.40
CA MET A 262 -10.15 -8.46 1.74
C MET A 262 -8.97 -7.88 0.97
N ASN A 263 -9.24 -7.30 -0.19
CA ASN A 263 -8.25 -6.58 -0.99
C ASN A 263 -8.24 -5.08 -0.67
N TRP A 264 -9.38 -4.54 -0.27
CA TRP A 264 -9.60 -3.13 -0.03
C TRP A 264 -10.01 -2.88 1.42
N SER A 265 -9.73 -1.69 1.92
CA SER A 265 -10.02 -1.32 3.30
C SER A 265 -11.50 -1.54 3.67
N PRO A 266 -11.80 -2.11 4.85
CA PRO A 266 -13.18 -2.26 5.31
C PRO A 266 -13.84 -0.91 5.65
N LYS A 267 -13.05 0.06 6.13
CA LYS A 267 -13.49 1.44 6.35
C LYS A 267 -13.51 2.22 5.03
N ILE A 268 -14.42 3.18 4.95
CA ILE A 268 -14.49 4.19 3.90
C ILE A 268 -13.63 5.36 4.33
N TYR A 269 -13.00 6.01 3.36
CA TYR A 269 -12.17 7.19 3.53
C TYR A 269 -12.56 8.23 2.49
N HIS A 270 -12.19 9.49 2.75
CA HIS A 270 -12.38 10.60 1.84
C HIS A 270 -11.02 11.19 1.44
N ILE A 271 -10.94 11.73 0.23
CA ILE A 271 -9.73 12.41 -0.23
C ILE A 271 -9.59 13.73 0.53
N HIS A 272 -8.57 13.82 1.38
CA HIS A 272 -8.28 15.01 2.16
C HIS A 272 -7.36 15.97 1.41
N MET A 273 -6.27 15.46 0.85
CA MET A 273 -5.26 16.27 0.18
C MET A 273 -4.66 15.53 -1.01
N SER A 274 -4.23 16.26 -2.03
CA SER A 274 -3.49 15.72 -3.16
C SER A 274 -2.21 16.52 -3.42
N LEU A 275 -1.12 15.83 -3.77
CA LEU A 275 0.15 16.41 -4.16
C LEU A 275 0.49 16.05 -5.60
N THR A 276 0.68 17.04 -6.43
CA THR A 276 1.11 16.87 -7.82
C THR A 276 2.58 17.24 -7.96
N GLN A 277 3.36 16.32 -8.50
CA GLN A 277 4.78 16.54 -8.83
C GLN A 277 5.03 16.26 -10.30
N LYS A 278 5.97 16.99 -10.90
CA LYS A 278 6.33 16.81 -12.31
C LYS A 278 6.81 15.38 -12.57
N ASN A 279 6.27 14.74 -13.59
CA ASN A 279 6.64 13.38 -14.04
C ASN A 279 6.45 12.27 -12.98
N GLN A 280 5.55 12.48 -12.02
CA GLN A 280 5.20 11.48 -11.02
C GLN A 280 3.68 11.34 -10.90
N PRO A 281 3.17 10.15 -10.52
CA PRO A 281 1.76 9.99 -10.19
C PRO A 281 1.33 10.97 -9.10
N VAL A 282 0.09 11.44 -9.16
CA VAL A 282 -0.50 12.25 -8.09
C VAL A 282 -0.60 11.40 -6.82
N LEU A 283 -0.21 11.98 -5.70
CA LEU A 283 -0.32 11.37 -4.38
C LEU A 283 -1.54 11.92 -3.65
N TYR A 284 -2.26 11.03 -2.96
CA TYR A 284 -3.46 11.34 -2.19
C TYR A 284 -3.27 10.98 -0.74
N TRP A 285 -3.69 11.83 0.17
CA TRP A 285 -3.87 11.54 1.59
C TRP A 285 -5.34 11.42 1.89
N LEU A 286 -5.68 10.50 2.74
CA LEU A 286 -7.06 10.13 3.07
C LEU A 286 -7.37 10.51 4.50
N ILE A 287 -8.64 10.80 4.75
CA ILE A 287 -9.19 11.03 6.08
C ILE A 287 -10.39 10.12 6.29
N ASP A 288 -10.54 9.55 7.49
CA ASP A 288 -11.72 8.78 7.84
C ASP A 288 -12.81 9.68 8.49
N ASP A 289 -13.97 9.11 8.75
CA ASP A 289 -15.12 9.83 9.37
C ASP A 289 -14.80 10.35 10.78
N ASP A 290 -13.81 9.78 11.46
CA ASP A 290 -13.34 10.21 12.77
C ASP A 290 -12.33 11.37 12.69
N GLY A 291 -12.01 11.85 11.48
CA GLY A 291 -11.03 12.91 11.23
C GLY A 291 -9.58 12.46 11.33
N LYS A 292 -9.32 11.15 11.31
CA LYS A 292 -7.97 10.61 11.36
C LYS A 292 -7.40 10.50 9.95
N GLU A 293 -6.26 11.15 9.74
CA GLU A 293 -5.51 11.07 8.48
C GLU A 293 -4.79 9.73 8.31
N SER A 294 -4.65 9.33 7.04
CA SER A 294 -3.86 8.15 6.68
C SER A 294 -2.37 8.37 6.99
N GLU A 295 -1.70 7.32 7.45
CA GLU A 295 -0.26 7.36 7.77
C GLU A 295 0.63 7.46 6.53
N ARG A 296 0.12 7.09 5.36
CA ARG A 296 0.82 7.13 4.08
C ARG A 296 -0.02 7.77 2.99
N SER A 297 0.65 8.17 1.92
CA SER A 297 -0.01 8.60 0.68
C SER A 297 -0.26 7.41 -0.26
N PHE A 298 -1.20 7.60 -1.18
CA PHE A 298 -1.64 6.60 -2.14
C PHE A 298 -1.58 7.17 -3.56
N VAL A 299 -1.30 6.31 -4.54
CA VAL A 299 -1.51 6.63 -5.96
C VAL A 299 -2.93 6.25 -6.39
N ARG A 300 -3.38 6.75 -7.56
CA ARG A 300 -4.73 6.51 -8.08
C ARG A 300 -5.11 5.02 -8.12
N GLU A 301 -4.16 4.15 -8.48
CA GLU A 301 -4.37 2.72 -8.61
C GLU A 301 -4.53 2.00 -7.26
N GLU A 302 -4.13 2.62 -6.17
CA GLU A 302 -4.35 2.11 -4.80
C GLU A 302 -5.70 2.56 -4.22
N LEU A 303 -6.51 3.31 -4.97
CA LEU A 303 -7.79 3.86 -4.53
C LEU A 303 -8.93 3.30 -5.37
N LEU A 304 -9.87 2.67 -4.70
CA LEU A 304 -11.15 2.26 -5.25
C LEU A 304 -12.18 3.34 -4.93
N VAL A 305 -12.60 4.10 -5.92
CA VAL A 305 -13.75 5.02 -5.78
C VAL A 305 -15.01 4.19 -5.59
N ILE A 306 -15.80 4.56 -4.61
CA ILE A 306 -17.04 3.89 -4.27
C ILE A 306 -18.24 4.84 -4.39
N PRO A 307 -19.42 4.31 -4.71
CA PRO A 307 -20.66 5.10 -4.73
C PRO A 307 -20.99 5.64 -3.34
N ASP A 308 -21.62 6.82 -3.28
CA ASP A 308 -22.06 7.43 -2.03
C ASP A 308 -23.19 6.64 -1.35
N ASP A 309 -23.99 5.91 -2.14
CA ASP A 309 -25.07 5.03 -1.70
C ASP A 309 -24.60 3.59 -1.40
N THR A 310 -23.37 3.44 -0.94
CA THR A 310 -22.80 2.13 -0.55
C THR A 310 -23.63 1.46 0.56
N GLU A 311 -24.06 0.23 0.30
CA GLU A 311 -24.93 -0.56 1.19
C GLU A 311 -24.08 -1.53 2.04
N LEU A 312 -24.34 -1.52 3.35
CA LEU A 312 -23.76 -2.50 4.28
C LEU A 312 -24.53 -3.83 4.21
N PRO A 313 -23.90 -4.95 4.62
CA PRO A 313 -24.62 -6.22 4.75
C PRO A 313 -25.84 -6.08 5.65
N PRO A 314 -26.97 -6.70 5.34
CA PRO A 314 -28.15 -6.69 6.20
C PRO A 314 -27.85 -7.25 7.59
N GLN A 315 -28.51 -6.72 8.60
CA GLN A 315 -28.31 -7.13 10.00
C GLN A 315 -28.46 -8.65 10.21
N TRP A 316 -29.39 -9.29 9.50
CA TRP A 316 -29.60 -10.74 9.61
C TRP A 316 -28.41 -11.56 9.09
N VAL A 317 -27.55 -10.98 8.25
CA VAL A 317 -26.27 -11.61 7.80
C VAL A 317 -25.20 -11.49 8.88
N LEU A 318 -25.20 -10.37 9.62
CA LEU A 318 -24.19 -10.09 10.66
C LEU A 318 -24.48 -10.81 12.00
N MET A 319 -25.70 -11.33 12.16
CA MET A 319 -26.14 -11.99 13.40
C MET A 319 -26.03 -13.52 13.34
N ASN A 320 -25.69 -14.11 12.19
CA ASN A 320 -25.42 -15.52 11.98
C ASN A 320 -23.92 -15.81 11.86
#